data_241a27362b324e67834e1d9168ab7ae2
#
_entry.id   241a27362b324e67834e1d9168ab7ae2
#
_cell.length_a   1.000
_cell.length_b   1.000
_cell.length_c   1.000
_cell.angle_alpha   90.00
_cell.angle_beta   90.00
_cell.angle_gamma   90.00
#
_symmetry.space_group_name_H-M   'P 1'
#
loop_
_entity.id
_entity.type
_entity.pdbx_description
1 polymer ?
#
loop_
_entity_poly.entity_id
_entity_poly.type
_entity_poly.pdbx_seq_one_letter_code
_entity_poly.pdbx_strand_id
1 'polypeptide(L)'
;MENTNLPKTYNPKDFESRLYSKWVEDGLFKSKPNPNKKPFTIMLPPPNITGQLPMGHALDHTLQDILVRWKRMDGYETLWQPGTDHASIATEVKVVERIKEQEGKTKYELGREEFLKRAMDWRNEFGRKIVDQMKQLGDSRSEERRVGKECLRLCRSRWSPYH
;
A
#
# COMPACT_ATOMS: atom_id res chain seq x y z
N MET A 1 -14.95 -18.41 -35.46
CA MET A 1 -14.70 -17.04 -34.92
C MET A 1 -15.87 -16.69 -34.02
N GLU A 2 -15.66 -16.79 -32.72
CA GLU A 2 -16.70 -16.41 -31.77
C GLU A 2 -16.95 -14.91 -31.88
N ASN A 3 -18.20 -14.58 -32.15
CA ASN A 3 -18.66 -13.20 -32.28
C ASN A 3 -18.68 -12.55 -30.89
N THR A 4 -17.54 -12.07 -30.43
CA THR A 4 -17.42 -11.36 -29.16
C THR A 4 -18.08 -9.98 -29.30
N ASN A 5 -19.40 -9.94 -29.15
CA ASN A 5 -20.14 -8.71 -29.02
C ASN A 5 -19.70 -8.01 -27.72
N LEU A 6 -18.71 -7.14 -27.83
CA LEU A 6 -18.32 -6.28 -26.71
C LEU A 6 -19.52 -5.40 -26.32
N PRO A 7 -19.80 -5.25 -25.01
CA PRO A 7 -20.84 -4.36 -24.57
C PRO A 7 -20.56 -2.92 -25.01
N LYS A 8 -21.60 -2.17 -25.35
CA LYS A 8 -21.48 -0.77 -25.82
C LYS A 8 -20.89 0.18 -24.77
N THR A 9 -21.01 -0.16 -23.51
CA THR A 9 -20.55 0.65 -22.38
C THR A 9 -19.56 -0.13 -21.54
N TYR A 10 -18.52 0.54 -21.10
CA TYR A 10 -17.55 -0.01 -20.17
C TYR A 10 -18.14 -0.13 -18.77
N ASN A 11 -18.13 -1.34 -18.20
CA ASN A 11 -18.51 -1.57 -16.82
C ASN A 11 -17.32 -2.21 -16.08
N PRO A 12 -16.63 -1.49 -15.19
CA PRO A 12 -15.43 -1.99 -14.50
C PRO A 12 -15.70 -3.24 -13.66
N LYS A 13 -16.91 -3.38 -13.11
CA LYS A 13 -17.28 -4.50 -12.23
C LYS A 13 -17.26 -5.85 -12.93
N ASP A 14 -17.43 -5.87 -14.25
CA ASP A 14 -17.56 -7.11 -15.02
C ASP A 14 -16.20 -7.81 -15.22
N PHE A 15 -15.08 -7.09 -15.15
CA PHE A 15 -13.81 -7.67 -15.52
C PHE A 15 -12.58 -7.18 -14.74
N GLU A 16 -12.56 -6.00 -14.13
CA GLU A 16 -11.35 -5.46 -13.48
C GLU A 16 -10.81 -6.36 -12.39
N SER A 17 -11.65 -6.76 -11.44
CA SER A 17 -11.24 -7.62 -10.33
C SER A 17 -10.72 -8.98 -10.82
N ARG A 18 -11.39 -9.59 -11.81
CA ARG A 18 -10.99 -10.86 -12.41
C ARG A 18 -9.66 -10.73 -13.15
N LEU A 19 -9.50 -9.65 -13.91
CA LEU A 19 -8.31 -9.40 -14.69
C LEU A 19 -7.10 -9.15 -13.77
N TYR A 20 -7.28 -8.33 -12.74
CA TYR A 20 -6.22 -8.05 -11.77
C TYR A 20 -5.78 -9.32 -11.01
N SER A 21 -6.74 -10.14 -10.55
CA SER A 21 -6.43 -11.42 -9.91
C SER A 21 -5.61 -12.34 -10.82
N LYS A 22 -5.99 -12.42 -12.09
CA LYS A 22 -5.23 -13.20 -13.08
C LYS A 22 -3.81 -12.67 -13.27
N TRP A 23 -3.59 -11.38 -13.34
CA TRP A 23 -2.25 -10.79 -13.46
C TRP A 23 -1.36 -11.11 -12.26
N VAL A 24 -1.94 -11.12 -11.06
CA VAL A 24 -1.22 -11.49 -9.84
C VAL A 24 -0.90 -13.00 -9.82
N GLU A 25 -1.86 -13.85 -10.17
CA GLU A 25 -1.68 -15.32 -10.27
C GLU A 25 -0.61 -15.68 -11.30
N ASP A 26 -0.65 -15.07 -12.49
CA ASP A 26 0.34 -15.25 -13.55
C ASP A 26 1.72 -14.67 -13.17
N GLY A 27 1.82 -13.97 -12.04
CA GLY A 27 3.08 -13.39 -11.54
C GLY A 27 3.65 -12.27 -12.41
N LEU A 28 2.80 -11.56 -13.17
CA LEU A 28 3.25 -10.54 -14.12
C LEU A 28 3.97 -9.35 -13.48
N PHE A 29 3.76 -9.14 -12.19
CA PHE A 29 4.36 -8.04 -11.43
C PHE A 29 5.58 -8.47 -10.61
N LYS A 30 5.90 -9.79 -10.61
CA LYS A 30 7.07 -10.31 -9.89
C LYS A 30 8.35 -9.85 -10.56
N SER A 31 9.31 -9.44 -9.76
CA SER A 31 10.65 -9.12 -10.20
C SER A 31 11.65 -10.08 -9.58
N LYS A 32 12.63 -10.53 -10.37
CA LYS A 32 13.73 -11.38 -9.91
C LYS A 32 15.04 -10.84 -10.48
N PRO A 33 16.15 -10.93 -9.75
CA PRO A 33 17.45 -10.57 -10.30
C PRO A 33 17.69 -11.31 -11.60
N ASN A 34 17.89 -10.55 -12.68
CA ASN A 34 18.14 -11.11 -14.01
C ASN A 34 19.34 -10.39 -14.67
N PRO A 35 20.51 -11.07 -14.78
CA PRO A 35 21.71 -10.46 -15.33
C PRO A 35 21.58 -10.08 -16.81
N ASN A 36 20.61 -10.66 -17.52
CA ASN A 36 20.40 -10.44 -18.96
C ASN A 36 19.45 -9.28 -19.27
N LYS A 37 18.85 -8.67 -18.23
CA LYS A 37 17.92 -7.54 -18.39
C LYS A 37 18.42 -6.31 -17.63
N LYS A 38 18.23 -5.14 -18.21
CA LYS A 38 18.50 -3.89 -17.49
C LYS A 38 17.51 -3.73 -16.35
N PRO A 39 17.96 -3.43 -15.13
CA PRO A 39 17.05 -3.19 -14.01
C PRO A 39 16.41 -1.80 -14.12
N PHE A 40 15.15 -1.72 -13.69
CA PHE A 40 14.43 -0.46 -13.49
C PHE A 40 13.65 -0.55 -12.18
N THR A 41 13.97 0.32 -11.22
CA THR A 41 13.37 0.26 -9.88
C THR A 41 12.76 1.59 -9.51
N ILE A 42 11.52 1.56 -9.05
CA ILE A 42 10.86 2.67 -8.36
C ILE A 42 10.53 2.23 -6.94
N MET A 43 10.94 3.04 -5.97
CA MET A 43 10.51 2.93 -4.59
C MET A 43 9.29 3.84 -4.42
N LEU A 44 8.12 3.25 -4.16
CA LEU A 44 6.93 4.04 -3.89
C LEU A 44 7.13 4.82 -2.59
N PRO A 45 6.95 6.16 -2.59
CA PRO A 45 6.93 6.91 -1.35
C PRO A 45 5.87 6.33 -0.41
N PRO A 46 6.24 5.87 0.79
CA PRO A 46 5.31 5.13 1.64
C PRO A 46 4.24 6.07 2.20
N PRO A 47 2.94 5.85 1.92
CA PRO A 47 1.88 6.64 2.51
C PRO A 47 1.79 6.42 4.02
N ASN A 48 1.54 7.51 4.76
CA ASN A 48 1.27 7.45 6.19
C ASN A 48 -0.05 6.71 6.46
N ILE A 49 -0.09 5.87 7.49
CA ILE A 49 -1.30 5.13 7.89
C ILE A 49 -2.25 6.05 8.66
N THR A 50 -2.73 7.09 8.00
CA THR A 50 -3.65 8.09 8.58
C THR A 50 -5.12 7.86 8.21
N GLY A 51 -5.40 6.87 7.37
CA GLY A 51 -6.73 6.54 6.89
C GLY A 51 -6.73 5.96 5.48
N GLN A 52 -7.73 6.35 4.69
CA GLN A 52 -7.81 5.99 3.27
C GLN A 52 -6.83 6.81 2.44
N LEU A 53 -6.38 6.26 1.30
CA LEU A 53 -5.54 6.99 0.36
C LEU A 53 -6.32 8.17 -0.25
N PRO A 54 -5.81 9.39 -0.12
CA PRO A 54 -6.41 10.55 -0.80
C PRO A 54 -6.11 10.54 -2.31
N MET A 55 -6.87 11.31 -3.06
CA MET A 55 -6.77 11.39 -4.53
C MET A 55 -5.36 11.75 -5.03
N GLY A 56 -4.61 12.56 -4.27
CA GLY A 56 -3.22 12.89 -4.60
C GLY A 56 -2.30 11.68 -4.66
N HIS A 57 -2.49 10.71 -3.79
CA HIS A 57 -1.73 9.45 -3.83
C HIS A 57 -2.15 8.60 -5.04
N ALA A 58 -3.43 8.59 -5.41
CA ALA A 58 -3.86 7.88 -6.62
C ALA A 58 -3.19 8.46 -7.87
N LEU A 59 -3.05 9.77 -7.97
CA LEU A 59 -2.33 10.42 -9.07
C LEU A 59 -0.84 10.05 -9.07
N ASP A 60 -0.17 10.12 -7.92
CA ASP A 60 1.23 9.75 -7.77
C ASP A 60 1.49 8.29 -8.17
N HIS A 61 0.64 7.37 -7.70
CA HIS A 61 0.70 5.95 -8.08
C HIS A 61 0.51 5.74 -9.58
N THR A 62 -0.47 6.42 -10.16
CA THR A 62 -0.75 6.31 -11.60
C THR A 62 0.45 6.73 -12.45
N LEU A 63 1.10 7.83 -12.11
CA LEU A 63 2.29 8.31 -12.83
C LEU A 63 3.44 7.30 -12.75
N GLN A 64 3.68 6.74 -11.57
CA GLN A 64 4.71 5.72 -11.38
C GLN A 64 4.35 4.42 -12.11
N ASP A 65 3.09 3.98 -12.06
CA ASP A 65 2.63 2.75 -12.70
C ASP A 65 2.76 2.82 -14.23
N ILE A 66 2.49 3.98 -14.84
CA ILE A 66 2.71 4.20 -16.27
C ILE A 66 4.18 3.93 -16.63
N LEU A 67 5.12 4.49 -15.86
CA LEU A 67 6.55 4.30 -16.11
C LEU A 67 6.98 2.84 -15.93
N VAL A 68 6.48 2.18 -14.89
CA VAL A 68 6.78 0.78 -14.59
C VAL A 68 6.25 -0.14 -15.68
N ARG A 69 5.01 0.06 -16.14
CA ARG A 69 4.40 -0.71 -17.24
C ARG A 69 5.15 -0.49 -18.53
N TRP A 70 5.47 0.77 -18.85
CA TRP A 70 6.25 1.08 -20.04
C TRP A 70 7.59 0.35 -20.02
N LYS A 71 8.33 0.40 -18.93
CA LYS A 71 9.63 -0.27 -18.82
C LYS A 71 9.54 -1.79 -18.87
N ARG A 72 8.46 -2.40 -18.34
CA ARG A 72 8.22 -3.85 -18.56
C ARG A 72 8.01 -4.18 -20.03
N MET A 73 7.23 -3.38 -20.74
CA MET A 73 7.01 -3.55 -22.18
C MET A 73 8.30 -3.35 -23.00
N ASP A 74 9.18 -2.49 -22.54
CA ASP A 74 10.50 -2.20 -23.12
C ASP A 74 11.56 -3.27 -22.77
N GLY A 75 11.15 -4.35 -22.09
CA GLY A 75 11.98 -5.51 -21.77
C GLY A 75 12.88 -5.38 -20.53
N TYR A 76 12.72 -4.33 -19.73
CA TYR A 76 13.47 -4.17 -18.48
C TYR A 76 12.97 -5.17 -17.41
N GLU A 77 13.86 -5.51 -16.46
CA GLU A 77 13.47 -6.15 -15.22
C GLU A 77 13.02 -5.07 -14.24
N THR A 78 11.71 -4.98 -14.00
CA THR A 78 11.15 -3.87 -13.24
C THR A 78 10.74 -4.27 -11.84
N LEU A 79 11.17 -3.48 -10.87
CA LEU A 79 10.74 -3.57 -9.47
C LEU A 79 10.03 -2.29 -9.07
N TRP A 80 8.75 -2.37 -8.73
CA TRP A 80 8.03 -1.28 -8.07
C TRP A 80 7.70 -1.70 -6.64
N GLN A 81 8.49 -1.19 -5.71
CA GLN A 81 8.44 -1.61 -4.32
C GLN A 81 7.45 -0.75 -3.54
N PRO A 82 6.31 -1.31 -3.09
CA PRO A 82 5.39 -0.60 -2.21
C PRO A 82 5.89 -0.60 -0.77
N GLY A 83 5.41 0.37 0.00
CA GLY A 83 5.63 0.45 1.44
C GLY A 83 4.51 1.23 2.10
N THR A 84 4.48 1.22 3.43
CA THR A 84 3.63 2.08 4.25
C THR A 84 4.46 2.68 5.36
N ASP A 85 4.23 3.97 5.65
CA ASP A 85 4.91 4.64 6.77
C ASP A 85 4.02 4.61 8.02
N HIS A 86 4.60 4.14 9.11
CA HIS A 86 3.95 4.13 10.41
C HIS A 86 3.99 5.49 11.11
N ALA A 87 4.42 6.55 10.44
CA ALA A 87 4.57 7.95 10.86
C ALA A 87 3.92 8.24 12.21
N SER A 88 4.71 8.18 13.28
CA SER A 88 4.18 8.11 14.65
C SER A 88 3.25 9.29 14.99
N ILE A 89 3.62 10.51 14.63
CA ILE A 89 2.86 11.73 14.99
C ILE A 89 1.51 11.76 14.26
N ALA A 90 1.51 11.55 12.94
CA ALA A 90 0.29 11.63 12.16
C ALA A 90 -0.71 10.51 12.51
N THR A 91 -0.22 9.31 12.75
CA THR A 91 -1.05 8.18 13.19
C THR A 91 -1.56 8.39 14.61
N GLU A 92 -0.71 8.91 15.52
CA GLU A 92 -1.11 9.22 16.89
C GLU A 92 -2.28 10.21 16.94
N VAL A 93 -2.23 11.30 16.16
CA VAL A 93 -3.32 12.27 16.08
C VAL A 93 -4.63 11.59 15.69
N LYS A 94 -4.61 10.73 14.67
CA LYS A 94 -5.82 10.03 14.22
C LYS A 94 -6.36 9.02 15.24
N VAL A 95 -5.48 8.34 15.95
CA VAL A 95 -5.89 7.43 17.03
C VAL A 95 -6.50 8.21 18.20
N VAL A 96 -5.91 9.35 18.58
CA VAL A 96 -6.45 10.22 19.65
C VAL A 96 -7.82 10.79 19.25
N GLU A 97 -7.98 11.28 18.02
CA GLU A 97 -9.26 11.74 17.50
C GLU A 97 -10.33 10.64 17.61
N ARG A 98 -10.02 9.42 17.15
CA ARG A 98 -10.95 8.27 17.20
C ARG A 98 -11.34 7.91 18.63
N ILE A 99 -10.38 7.88 19.55
CA ILE A 99 -10.64 7.58 20.97
C ILE A 99 -11.57 8.65 21.58
N LYS A 100 -11.32 9.92 21.27
CA LYS A 100 -12.14 11.03 21.75
C LYS A 100 -13.57 10.95 21.20
N GLU A 101 -13.73 10.61 19.92
CA GLU A 101 -15.04 10.47 19.27
C GLU A 101 -15.85 9.27 19.80
N GLN A 102 -15.18 8.13 20.02
CA GLN A 102 -15.84 6.89 20.40
C GLN A 102 -16.05 6.74 21.90
N GLU A 103 -15.10 7.18 22.72
CA GLU A 103 -15.06 6.93 24.15
C GLU A 103 -15.08 8.21 25.00
N GLY A 104 -14.92 9.38 24.39
CA GLY A 104 -14.82 10.66 25.11
C GLY A 104 -13.57 10.79 25.99
N LYS A 105 -12.60 9.90 25.85
CA LYS A 105 -11.40 9.83 26.71
C LYS A 105 -10.19 10.47 26.04
N THR A 106 -9.25 10.88 26.86
CA THR A 106 -7.92 11.32 26.43
C THR A 106 -6.92 10.17 26.46
N LYS A 107 -5.81 10.30 25.74
CA LYS A 107 -4.72 9.29 25.75
C LYS A 107 -4.11 9.10 27.14
N TYR A 108 -4.15 10.14 27.99
CA TYR A 108 -3.60 10.11 29.36
C TYR A 108 -4.49 9.31 30.31
N GLU A 109 -5.81 9.38 30.15
CA GLU A 109 -6.77 8.59 30.91
C GLU A 109 -6.73 7.10 30.59
N LEU A 110 -6.41 6.75 29.33
CA LEU A 110 -6.26 5.36 28.90
C LEU A 110 -4.97 4.71 29.39
N GLY A 111 -3.94 5.50 29.62
CA GLY A 111 -2.60 4.96 29.89
C GLY A 111 -1.88 4.42 28.64
N ARG A 112 -0.57 4.19 28.79
CA ARG A 112 0.31 3.85 27.66
C ARG A 112 -0.04 2.52 26.99
N GLU A 113 -0.31 1.48 27.76
CA GLU A 113 -0.52 0.13 27.23
C GLU A 113 -1.79 0.04 26.37
N GLU A 114 -2.89 0.57 26.88
CA GLU A 114 -4.15 0.56 26.16
C GLU A 114 -4.11 1.48 24.93
N PHE A 115 -3.41 2.60 25.01
CA PHE A 115 -3.18 3.47 23.87
C PHE A 115 -2.38 2.77 22.76
N LEU A 116 -1.30 2.05 23.10
CA LEU A 116 -0.52 1.28 22.14
C LEU A 116 -1.34 0.19 21.46
N LYS A 117 -2.20 -0.47 22.21
CA LYS A 117 -3.12 -1.46 21.64
C LYS A 117 -4.03 -0.84 20.57
N ARG A 118 -4.66 0.32 20.89
CA ARG A 118 -5.50 1.06 19.92
C ARG A 118 -4.72 1.51 18.71
N ALA A 119 -3.47 1.94 18.88
CA ALA A 119 -2.61 2.31 17.77
C ALA A 119 -2.25 1.11 16.87
N MET A 120 -2.03 -0.07 17.44
CA MET A 120 -1.80 -1.30 16.69
C MET A 120 -3.06 -1.76 15.94
N ASP A 121 -4.22 -1.64 16.54
CA ASP A 121 -5.51 -1.96 15.90
C ASP A 121 -5.75 -1.03 14.71
N TRP A 122 -5.51 0.28 14.87
CA TRP A 122 -5.55 1.25 13.78
C TRP A 122 -4.63 0.88 12.63
N ARG A 123 -3.37 0.56 12.94
CA ARG A 123 -2.39 0.13 11.94
C ARG A 123 -2.86 -1.11 11.17
N ASN A 124 -3.38 -2.11 11.87
CA ASN A 124 -3.84 -3.35 11.26
C ASN A 124 -5.07 -3.13 10.37
N GLU A 125 -5.95 -2.24 10.75
CA GLU A 125 -7.14 -1.87 9.98
C GLU A 125 -6.75 -1.09 8.71
N PHE A 126 -6.09 0.05 8.88
CA PHE A 126 -5.84 0.98 7.77
C PHE A 126 -4.66 0.59 6.88
N GLY A 127 -3.66 -0.09 7.42
CA GLY A 127 -2.57 -0.62 6.60
C GLY A 127 -3.05 -1.61 5.54
N ARG A 128 -4.04 -2.45 5.87
CA ARG A 128 -4.68 -3.36 4.90
C ARG A 128 -5.53 -2.59 3.89
N LYS A 129 -6.33 -1.63 4.34
CA LYS A 129 -7.16 -0.80 3.45
C LYS A 129 -6.36 -0.08 2.39
N ILE A 130 -5.21 0.49 2.75
CA ILE A 130 -4.30 1.14 1.80
C ILE A 130 -3.84 0.16 0.70
N VAL A 131 -3.42 -1.03 1.09
CA VAL A 131 -2.98 -2.07 0.15
C VAL A 131 -4.14 -2.50 -0.77
N ASP A 132 -5.33 -2.63 -0.24
CA ASP A 132 -6.51 -3.02 -1.04
C ASP A 132 -6.94 -1.90 -1.99
N GLN A 133 -6.81 -0.63 -1.59
CA GLN A 133 -7.04 0.51 -2.48
C GLN A 133 -6.03 0.56 -3.65
N MET A 134 -4.76 0.25 -3.40
CA MET A 134 -3.75 0.10 -4.46
C MET A 134 -4.13 -1.00 -5.46
N LYS A 135 -4.67 -2.13 -4.97
CA LYS A 135 -5.16 -3.20 -5.86
C LYS A 135 -6.37 -2.74 -6.69
N GLN A 136 -7.28 -1.99 -6.08
CA GLN A 136 -8.45 -1.44 -6.78
C GLN A 136 -8.06 -0.41 -7.86
N LEU A 137 -6.97 0.34 -7.65
CA LEU A 137 -6.39 1.22 -8.68
C LEU A 137 -5.75 0.42 -9.83
N GLY A 138 -5.55 -0.87 -9.64
CA GLY A 138 -4.88 -1.71 -10.63
C GLY A 138 -3.36 -1.58 -10.64
N ASP A 139 -2.75 -1.07 -9.57
CA ASP A 139 -1.32 -0.84 -9.46
C ASP A 139 -0.52 -2.11 -9.76
N SER A 140 0.39 -2.04 -10.73
CA SER A 140 1.25 -3.16 -11.15
C SER A 140 2.49 -3.32 -10.25
N ARG A 141 2.30 -3.17 -8.95
CA ARG A 141 3.34 -3.25 -7.93
C ARG A 141 3.93 -4.65 -7.84
N SER A 142 5.23 -4.71 -7.60
CA SER A 142 5.90 -5.97 -7.30
C SER A 142 5.43 -6.49 -5.94
N GLU A 143 5.33 -7.82 -5.78
CA GLU A 143 4.78 -8.43 -4.57
C GLU A 143 5.55 -8.05 -3.31
N GLU A 144 4.79 -7.90 -2.23
CA GLU A 144 5.23 -7.45 -0.93
C GLU A 144 6.48 -8.14 -0.39
N ARG A 145 7.60 -7.44 -0.33
CA ARG A 145 8.41 -7.50 0.87
C ARG A 145 7.83 -6.50 1.86
N ARG A 146 7.19 -6.98 2.90
CA ARG A 146 6.81 -6.14 4.04
C ARG A 146 8.08 -5.56 4.66
N VAL A 147 8.39 -4.32 4.36
CA VAL A 147 9.48 -3.56 5.00
C VAL A 147 9.23 -3.34 6.51
N GLY A 148 8.13 -3.85 7.05
CA GLY A 148 7.72 -3.63 8.44
C GLY A 148 8.53 -4.34 9.53
N LYS A 149 9.25 -5.43 9.25
CA LYS A 149 10.03 -6.10 10.30
C LYS A 149 11.42 -5.51 10.51
N GLU A 150 11.98 -4.89 9.49
CA GLU A 150 13.31 -4.28 9.57
C GLU A 150 13.26 -2.87 10.19
N CYS A 151 12.19 -2.14 9.96
CA CYS A 151 11.95 -0.85 10.62
C CYS A 151 11.81 -0.98 12.15
N LEU A 152 11.25 -2.09 12.65
CA LEU A 152 11.19 -2.36 14.10
C LEU A 152 12.57 -2.57 14.75
N ARG A 153 13.60 -2.89 13.97
CA ARG A 153 14.97 -3.08 14.47
C ARG A 153 15.85 -1.84 14.37
N LEU A 154 15.57 -0.93 13.44
CA LEU A 154 16.43 0.21 13.13
C LEU A 154 15.79 1.58 13.44
N CYS A 155 14.49 1.63 13.64
CA CYS A 155 13.80 2.87 13.92
C CYS A 155 14.00 3.26 15.40
N ARG A 156 14.88 4.24 15.64
CA ARG A 156 15.01 4.93 16.93
C ARG A 156 13.83 5.88 17.20
N SER A 157 12.64 5.52 16.75
CA SER A 157 11.44 6.28 17.04
C SER A 157 11.04 6.10 18.52
N ARG A 158 10.27 7.04 19.07
CA ARG A 158 9.70 6.98 20.42
C ARG A 158 8.88 5.72 20.73
N TRP A 159 8.69 4.86 19.73
CA TRP A 159 7.96 3.59 19.78
C TRP A 159 8.91 2.39 19.91
N SER A 160 10.22 2.61 19.90
CA SER A 160 11.19 1.54 20.12
C SER A 160 11.12 1.09 21.57
N PRO A 161 11.11 -0.24 21.86
CA PRO A 161 11.15 -0.75 23.22
C PRO A 161 12.49 -0.50 23.93
N TYR A 162 13.44 0.17 23.26
CA TYR A 162 14.78 0.48 23.77
C TYR A 162 14.97 1.97 24.14
N HIS A 163 13.87 2.68 24.43
CA HIS A 163 13.89 4.01 25.05
C HIS A 163 13.24 3.96 26.41
#